data_7ab634ea21cfccb66f6717f587569cb7
#
_entry.id   7ab634ea21cfccb66f6717f587569cb7
#
_cell.length_a   1.000
_cell.length_b   1.000
_cell.length_c   1.000
_cell.angle_alpha   90.00
_cell.angle_beta   90.00
_cell.angle_gamma   90.00
#
_symmetry.space_group_name_H-M   'P 1'
#
loop_
_entity.id
_entity.type
_entity.pdbx_description
1 polymer ?
#
loop_
_entity_poly.entity_id
_entity_poly.type
_entity_poly.pdbx_seq_one_letter_code
_entity_poly.pdbx_strand_id
1 'polypeptide(L)'
;TGSADTAAMLRVHPNVVKHSIPFNAEADSLNCAILAPDVTPDDEEFDLFVKEVVREMTVKAGQKCTAIRRAIVPRQHLDAVAEKLKARLAKVVVGDPSVEGVKMGALASHAQQADVAERVALLRQSAELVFGGGADFKPVGQGVEGGAFFQPTLLLCQKPLHTDSVHDVEAFGPVSTLMPYDGIDEALQLAARGQGSLVGTLVTQDPQIAARVIPVAAALHGRLHILDREAAVESTGHGSPLPPLKHGGPGRAGGGEELGGIRAVKHLMQRTALQGSPTMIAAVTGEYMRGAKLIETEVHPFRRYFEELQIGESLLTHRRTVGEADIVAFGGLSGDYFYMHFDEIA
;
A
#
# COMPACT_ATOMS: atom_id res chain seq x y z
N THR A 1 9.13 0.92 -12.94
CA THR A 1 8.12 1.93 -12.61
C THR A 1 7.95 2.87 -13.78
N GLY A 2 6.71 3.12 -14.21
CA GLY A 2 6.39 3.98 -15.35
C GLY A 2 4.91 3.95 -15.70
N SER A 3 4.54 4.38 -16.93
CA SER A 3 3.15 4.30 -17.38
C SER A 3 2.73 2.86 -17.72
N ALA A 4 1.43 2.58 -17.72
CA ALA A 4 0.88 1.29 -18.10
C ALA A 4 1.25 0.94 -19.55
N ASP A 5 1.28 1.92 -20.45
CA ASP A 5 1.70 1.74 -21.86
C ASP A 5 3.16 1.33 -21.95
N THR A 6 4.05 1.99 -21.21
CA THR A 6 5.47 1.61 -21.12
C THR A 6 5.64 0.19 -20.57
N ALA A 7 4.90 -0.15 -19.52
CA ALA A 7 4.95 -1.49 -18.94
C ALA A 7 4.47 -2.55 -19.93
N ALA A 8 3.39 -2.29 -20.67
CA ALA A 8 2.87 -3.18 -21.69
C ALA A 8 3.88 -3.40 -22.83
N MET A 9 4.48 -2.32 -23.34
CA MET A 9 5.51 -2.37 -24.38
C MET A 9 6.75 -3.18 -23.93
N LEU A 10 7.24 -2.96 -22.72
CA LEU A 10 8.41 -3.68 -22.22
C LEU A 10 8.10 -5.14 -21.93
N ARG A 11 6.91 -5.46 -21.42
CA ARG A 11 6.50 -6.83 -21.09
C ARG A 11 6.52 -7.76 -22.31
N VAL A 12 6.18 -7.24 -23.48
CA VAL A 12 6.18 -8.00 -24.75
C VAL A 12 7.51 -7.91 -25.52
N HIS A 13 8.52 -7.25 -24.96
CA HIS A 13 9.81 -7.11 -25.61
C HIS A 13 10.42 -8.50 -25.89
N PRO A 14 10.93 -8.76 -27.12
CA PRO A 14 11.40 -10.10 -27.54
C PRO A 14 12.40 -10.75 -26.57
N ASN A 15 13.31 -9.99 -26.01
CA ASN A 15 14.29 -10.53 -25.04
C ASN A 15 13.64 -10.94 -23.73
N VAL A 16 12.67 -10.17 -23.22
CA VAL A 16 11.93 -10.51 -22.00
C VAL A 16 11.17 -11.82 -22.19
N VAL A 17 10.44 -11.92 -23.30
CA VAL A 17 9.64 -13.11 -23.63
C VAL A 17 10.53 -14.32 -23.89
N LYS A 18 11.53 -14.19 -24.81
CA LYS A 18 12.41 -15.29 -25.23
C LYS A 18 13.20 -15.91 -24.08
N HIS A 19 13.67 -15.08 -23.15
CA HIS A 19 14.52 -15.54 -22.04
C HIS A 19 13.76 -15.69 -20.74
N SER A 20 12.41 -15.53 -20.74
CA SER A 20 11.56 -15.61 -19.54
C SER A 20 12.09 -14.75 -18.38
N ILE A 21 12.55 -13.54 -18.73
CA ILE A 21 13.13 -12.63 -17.72
C ILE A 21 12.03 -12.22 -16.73
N PRO A 22 12.26 -12.36 -15.41
CA PRO A 22 11.34 -11.86 -14.41
C PRO A 22 11.04 -10.37 -14.65
N PHE A 23 9.77 -10.03 -14.83
CA PHE A 23 9.34 -8.68 -15.11
C PHE A 23 8.36 -8.21 -14.02
N ASN A 24 8.81 -7.29 -13.19
CA ASN A 24 8.00 -6.65 -12.17
C ASN A 24 7.64 -5.23 -12.63
N ALA A 25 6.37 -4.89 -12.63
CA ALA A 25 5.89 -3.58 -13.04
C ALA A 25 5.11 -2.91 -11.92
N GLU A 26 5.41 -1.65 -11.70
CA GLU A 26 4.58 -0.68 -11.00
C GLU A 26 4.23 0.41 -12.01
N ALA A 27 2.95 0.57 -12.30
CA ALA A 27 2.45 1.38 -13.39
C ALA A 27 1.38 2.38 -12.91
N ASP A 28 0.51 2.83 -13.83
CA ASP A 28 -0.56 3.80 -13.55
C ASP A 28 -1.45 3.36 -12.39
N SER A 29 -1.84 4.31 -11.55
CA SER A 29 -2.72 4.00 -10.44
C SER A 29 -3.75 5.11 -10.20
N LEU A 30 -5.02 4.81 -10.49
CA LEU A 30 -6.14 5.69 -10.16
C LEU A 30 -6.69 5.35 -8.77
N ASN A 31 -5.85 5.52 -7.75
CA ASN A 31 -6.20 5.23 -6.37
C ASN A 31 -7.44 6.00 -5.93
N CYS A 32 -8.28 5.36 -5.13
CA CYS A 32 -9.47 6.00 -4.60
C CYS A 32 -9.45 6.11 -3.08
N ALA A 33 -10.18 7.12 -2.59
CA ALA A 33 -10.61 7.19 -1.21
C ALA A 33 -12.15 7.21 -1.18
N ILE A 34 -12.74 6.36 -0.37
CA ILE A 34 -14.20 6.25 -0.19
C ILE A 34 -14.54 6.81 1.18
N LEU A 35 -15.38 7.83 1.22
CA LEU A 35 -16.07 8.25 2.44
C LEU A 35 -17.31 7.38 2.59
N ALA A 36 -17.43 6.62 3.65
CA ALA A 36 -18.58 5.73 3.86
C ALA A 36 -19.85 6.51 4.30
N PRO A 37 -21.04 5.93 4.11
CA PRO A 37 -22.30 6.64 4.35
C PRO A 37 -22.62 6.86 5.84
N ASP A 38 -21.93 6.16 6.75
CA ASP A 38 -22.03 6.32 8.21
C ASP A 38 -21.30 7.57 8.72
N VAL A 39 -20.43 8.17 7.90
CA VAL A 39 -19.62 9.34 8.28
C VAL A 39 -20.32 10.61 7.83
N THR A 40 -20.67 11.47 8.80
CA THR A 40 -21.34 12.75 8.58
C THR A 40 -20.37 13.94 8.68
N PRO A 41 -20.75 15.15 8.22
CA PRO A 41 -19.89 16.34 8.31
C PRO A 41 -19.46 16.75 9.73
N ASP A 42 -20.15 16.27 10.77
CA ASP A 42 -19.86 16.55 12.16
C ASP A 42 -18.87 15.55 12.80
N ASP A 43 -18.55 14.45 12.09
CA ASP A 43 -17.64 13.41 12.56
C ASP A 43 -16.18 13.79 12.30
N GLU A 44 -15.29 13.32 13.17
CA GLU A 44 -13.84 13.49 13.02
C GLU A 44 -13.32 12.79 11.76
N GLU A 45 -13.88 11.65 11.42
CA GLU A 45 -13.57 10.86 10.22
C GLU A 45 -13.80 11.66 8.93
N PHE A 46 -14.78 12.55 8.93
CA PHE A 46 -15.02 13.45 7.79
C PHE A 46 -13.82 14.39 7.56
N ASP A 47 -13.29 14.95 8.64
CA ASP A 47 -12.11 15.81 8.57
C ASP A 47 -10.85 15.02 8.22
N LEU A 48 -10.74 13.75 8.66
CA LEU A 48 -9.66 12.85 8.27
C LEU A 48 -9.70 12.55 6.76
N PHE A 49 -10.89 12.26 6.20
CA PHE A 49 -11.05 12.09 4.76
C PHE A 49 -10.57 13.31 3.97
N VAL A 50 -11.04 14.48 4.34
CA VAL A 50 -10.66 15.74 3.68
C VAL A 50 -9.17 16.02 3.80
N LYS A 51 -8.59 15.78 4.98
CA LYS A 51 -7.14 15.91 5.24
C LYS A 51 -6.33 14.97 4.37
N GLU A 52 -6.75 13.72 4.26
CA GLU A 52 -6.04 12.71 3.49
C GLU A 52 -6.07 13.01 1.99
N VAL A 53 -7.24 13.40 1.43
CA VAL A 53 -7.35 13.80 0.02
C VAL A 53 -6.42 14.99 -0.28
N VAL A 54 -6.45 16.04 0.53
CA VAL A 54 -5.59 17.22 0.32
C VAL A 54 -4.11 16.85 0.44
N ARG A 55 -3.74 16.07 1.43
CA ARG A 55 -2.37 15.58 1.62
C ARG A 55 -1.86 14.83 0.37
N GLU A 56 -2.67 13.90 -0.11
CA GLU A 56 -2.32 13.07 -1.26
C GLU A 56 -2.26 13.85 -2.57
N MET A 57 -3.05 14.92 -2.70
CA MET A 57 -2.97 15.83 -3.83
C MET A 57 -1.71 16.72 -3.81
N THR A 58 -1.17 17.05 -2.63
CA THR A 58 -0.17 18.14 -2.50
C THR A 58 1.24 17.66 -2.14
N VAL A 59 1.37 16.53 -1.42
CA VAL A 59 2.67 15.94 -1.12
C VAL A 59 3.36 15.53 -2.42
N LYS A 60 4.61 15.97 -2.60
CA LYS A 60 5.38 15.80 -3.86
C LYS A 60 4.64 16.37 -5.08
N ALA A 61 3.87 17.43 -4.91
CA ALA A 61 3.01 17.99 -5.95
C ALA A 61 2.06 16.96 -6.60
N GLY A 62 1.58 15.99 -5.82
CA GLY A 62 0.74 14.89 -6.31
C GLY A 62 1.45 13.90 -7.22
N GLN A 63 2.75 14.06 -7.48
CA GLN A 63 3.54 13.15 -8.31
C GLN A 63 4.04 11.96 -7.52
N LYS A 64 3.11 11.14 -7.07
CA LYS A 64 3.36 9.87 -6.39
C LYS A 64 2.35 8.83 -6.88
N CYS A 65 2.83 7.61 -7.00
CA CYS A 65 2.04 6.48 -7.49
C CYS A 65 0.78 6.20 -6.65
N THR A 66 0.81 6.55 -5.36
CA THR A 66 -0.29 6.34 -4.42
C THR A 66 -1.24 7.53 -4.27
N ALA A 67 -1.05 8.64 -4.98
CA ALA A 67 -1.92 9.82 -4.82
C ALA A 67 -3.41 9.48 -5.06
N ILE A 68 -4.31 10.08 -4.24
CA ILE A 68 -5.75 9.91 -4.40
C ILE A 68 -6.21 10.70 -5.63
N ARG A 69 -6.54 9.97 -6.69
CA ARG A 69 -7.05 10.54 -7.94
C ARG A 69 -8.56 10.61 -7.97
N ARG A 70 -9.23 9.76 -7.20
CA ARG A 70 -10.68 9.60 -7.18
C ARG A 70 -11.18 9.63 -5.74
N ALA A 71 -11.88 10.70 -5.37
CA ALA A 71 -12.51 10.87 -4.07
C ALA A 71 -14.00 10.54 -4.20
N ILE A 72 -14.39 9.36 -3.71
CA ILE A 72 -15.75 8.79 -3.86
C ILE A 72 -16.53 9.10 -2.59
N VAL A 73 -17.61 9.86 -2.72
CA VAL A 73 -18.32 10.44 -1.57
C VAL A 73 -19.83 10.22 -1.65
N PRO A 74 -20.55 10.04 -0.52
CA PRO A 74 -22.00 9.98 -0.53
C PRO A 74 -22.58 11.26 -1.16
N ARG A 75 -23.54 11.14 -2.08
CA ARG A 75 -24.13 12.28 -2.76
C ARG A 75 -24.68 13.34 -1.80
N GLN A 76 -25.27 12.89 -0.71
CA GLN A 76 -25.80 13.78 0.33
C GLN A 76 -24.73 14.64 1.03
N HIS A 77 -23.45 14.26 0.98
CA HIS A 77 -22.33 14.98 1.60
C HIS A 77 -21.43 15.66 0.56
N LEU A 78 -21.77 15.59 -0.72
CA LEU A 78 -20.92 16.09 -1.81
C LEU A 78 -20.54 17.57 -1.62
N ASP A 79 -21.53 18.43 -1.37
CA ASP A 79 -21.31 19.87 -1.23
C ASP A 79 -20.44 20.18 -0.01
N ALA A 80 -20.69 19.50 1.13
CA ALA A 80 -19.90 19.67 2.35
C ALA A 80 -18.44 19.25 2.15
N VAL A 81 -18.21 18.13 1.45
CA VAL A 81 -16.85 17.66 1.12
C VAL A 81 -16.17 18.65 0.16
N ALA A 82 -16.86 19.08 -0.89
CA ALA A 82 -16.33 20.03 -1.87
C ALA A 82 -15.91 21.35 -1.21
N GLU A 83 -16.75 21.92 -0.36
CA GLU A 83 -16.44 23.17 0.35
C GLU A 83 -15.27 23.02 1.33
N LYS A 84 -15.21 21.92 2.12
CA LYS A 84 -14.08 21.68 3.03
C LYS A 84 -12.77 21.45 2.24
N LEU A 85 -12.81 20.72 1.12
CA LEU A 85 -11.63 20.51 0.27
C LEU A 85 -11.16 21.84 -0.33
N LYS A 86 -12.05 22.65 -0.88
CA LYS A 86 -11.72 24.00 -1.40
C LYS A 86 -11.06 24.87 -0.34
N ALA A 87 -11.66 24.92 0.85
CA ALA A 87 -11.14 25.72 1.96
C ALA A 87 -9.74 25.28 2.42
N ARG A 88 -9.43 23.98 2.38
CA ARG A 88 -8.09 23.47 2.71
C ARG A 88 -7.11 23.66 1.56
N LEU A 89 -7.51 23.40 0.32
CA LEU A 89 -6.66 23.60 -0.86
C LEU A 89 -6.27 25.07 -1.05
N ALA A 90 -7.17 26.01 -0.75
CA ALA A 90 -6.87 27.44 -0.79
C ALA A 90 -5.77 27.88 0.19
N LYS A 91 -5.50 27.09 1.24
CA LYS A 91 -4.42 27.35 2.19
C LYS A 91 -3.08 26.73 1.77
N VAL A 92 -3.04 25.99 0.68
CA VAL A 92 -1.80 25.37 0.18
C VAL A 92 -1.01 26.41 -0.60
N VAL A 93 0.04 26.90 0.01
CA VAL A 93 0.98 27.82 -0.63
C VAL A 93 1.89 27.01 -1.55
N VAL A 94 1.88 27.34 -2.83
CA VAL A 94 2.70 26.71 -3.87
C VAL A 94 3.83 27.67 -4.25
N GLY A 95 5.05 27.17 -4.33
CA GLY A 95 6.18 28.02 -4.66
C GLY A 95 7.54 27.40 -4.38
N ASP A 96 8.54 28.25 -4.21
CA ASP A 96 9.90 27.84 -3.85
C ASP A 96 9.90 27.21 -2.44
N PRO A 97 10.34 25.95 -2.28
CA PRO A 97 10.37 25.26 -1.00
C PRO A 97 11.29 25.92 0.06
N SER A 98 12.19 26.80 -0.34
CA SER A 98 13.05 27.57 0.59
C SER A 98 12.30 28.71 1.29
N VAL A 99 11.15 29.11 0.77
CA VAL A 99 10.32 30.17 1.36
C VAL A 99 9.44 29.58 2.47
N GLU A 100 9.49 30.24 3.62
CA GLU A 100 8.69 29.83 4.78
C GLU A 100 7.20 29.86 4.44
N GLY A 101 6.47 28.81 4.87
CA GLY A 101 5.04 28.66 4.61
C GLY A 101 4.70 27.96 3.29
N VAL A 102 5.62 27.79 2.37
CA VAL A 102 5.39 26.98 1.15
C VAL A 102 5.18 25.51 1.55
N LYS A 103 4.10 24.92 1.02
CA LYS A 103 3.69 23.54 1.29
C LYS A 103 3.82 22.62 0.08
N MET A 104 3.88 23.18 -1.12
CA MET A 104 3.99 22.41 -2.36
C MET A 104 4.97 23.09 -3.32
N GLY A 105 5.94 22.33 -3.81
CA GLY A 105 6.92 22.79 -4.81
C GLY A 105 6.44 22.57 -6.26
N ALA A 106 7.38 22.67 -7.20
CA ALA A 106 7.16 22.43 -8.62
C ALA A 106 7.00 20.93 -8.92
N LEU A 107 6.44 20.64 -10.08
CA LEU A 107 6.49 19.32 -10.73
C LEU A 107 7.92 18.99 -11.16
N ALA A 108 8.18 17.73 -11.45
CA ALA A 108 9.52 17.24 -11.77
C ALA A 108 10.13 17.88 -13.03
N SER A 109 9.30 18.32 -13.99
CA SER A 109 9.77 18.98 -15.22
C SER A 109 8.64 19.72 -15.92
N HIS A 110 9.01 20.60 -16.89
CA HIS A 110 8.03 21.24 -17.78
C HIS A 110 7.28 20.24 -18.67
N ALA A 111 7.93 19.14 -19.07
CA ALA A 111 7.25 18.08 -19.80
C ALA A 111 6.11 17.46 -18.97
N GLN A 112 6.37 17.22 -17.68
CA GLN A 112 5.33 16.74 -16.75
C GLN A 112 4.25 17.80 -16.49
N GLN A 113 4.61 19.07 -16.43
CA GLN A 113 3.63 20.16 -16.32
C GLN A 113 2.69 20.20 -17.53
N ALA A 114 3.23 20.07 -18.73
CA ALA A 114 2.46 20.03 -19.97
C ALA A 114 1.54 18.81 -20.02
N ASP A 115 2.05 17.61 -19.66
CA ASP A 115 1.25 16.39 -19.59
C ASP A 115 0.09 16.51 -18.59
N VAL A 116 0.34 17.01 -17.37
CA VAL A 116 -0.71 17.23 -16.38
C VAL A 116 -1.77 18.22 -16.90
N ALA A 117 -1.36 19.30 -17.55
CA ALA A 117 -2.28 20.27 -18.14
C ALA A 117 -3.16 19.65 -19.24
N GLU A 118 -2.58 18.82 -20.11
CA GLU A 118 -3.31 18.07 -21.15
C GLU A 118 -4.33 17.09 -20.52
N ARG A 119 -3.89 16.31 -19.51
CA ARG A 119 -4.77 15.36 -18.82
C ARG A 119 -5.91 16.07 -18.10
N VAL A 120 -5.66 17.21 -17.45
CA VAL A 120 -6.71 18.03 -16.85
C VAL A 120 -7.68 18.55 -17.92
N ALA A 121 -7.19 18.98 -19.07
CA ALA A 121 -8.05 19.43 -20.18
C ALA A 121 -8.96 18.28 -20.70
N LEU A 122 -8.46 17.04 -20.78
CA LEU A 122 -9.25 15.87 -21.12
C LEU A 122 -10.32 15.58 -20.04
N LEU A 123 -9.94 15.58 -18.78
CA LEU A 123 -10.88 15.35 -17.67
C LEU A 123 -11.98 16.40 -17.63
N ARG A 124 -11.67 17.65 -17.92
CA ARG A 124 -12.63 18.77 -17.96
C ARG A 124 -13.68 18.68 -19.07
N GLN A 125 -13.53 17.79 -20.03
CA GLN A 125 -14.59 17.53 -21.03
C GLN A 125 -15.80 16.84 -20.41
N SER A 126 -15.63 16.19 -19.25
CA SER A 126 -16.66 15.40 -18.58
C SER A 126 -16.74 15.62 -17.06
N ALA A 127 -15.91 16.50 -16.52
CA ALA A 127 -15.90 16.88 -15.11
C ALA A 127 -15.78 18.40 -14.96
N GLU A 128 -16.51 18.95 -14.01
CA GLU A 128 -16.54 20.37 -13.69
C GLU A 128 -15.33 20.77 -12.86
N LEU A 129 -14.79 21.97 -13.09
CA LEU A 129 -13.75 22.54 -12.25
C LEU A 129 -14.33 23.08 -10.94
N VAL A 130 -13.92 22.51 -9.81
CA VAL A 130 -14.35 22.92 -8.47
C VAL A 130 -13.37 23.89 -7.82
N PHE A 131 -12.05 23.63 -8.03
CA PHE A 131 -10.97 24.46 -7.48
C PHE A 131 -9.72 24.36 -8.35
N GLY A 132 -8.95 25.45 -8.41
CA GLY A 132 -7.70 25.49 -9.15
C GLY A 132 -7.86 25.81 -10.62
N GLY A 133 -6.85 25.49 -11.44
CA GLY A 133 -6.89 25.71 -12.89
C GLY A 133 -6.98 27.19 -13.32
N GLY A 134 -6.72 28.12 -12.42
CA GLY A 134 -6.79 29.57 -12.70
C GLY A 134 -5.61 30.07 -13.52
N ALA A 135 -5.92 30.90 -14.51
CA ALA A 135 -4.89 31.58 -15.33
C ALA A 135 -4.03 32.55 -14.51
N ASP A 136 -4.57 33.04 -13.38
CA ASP A 136 -3.91 34.01 -12.51
C ASP A 136 -3.08 33.39 -11.39
N PHE A 137 -2.90 32.07 -11.39
CA PHE A 137 -2.08 31.39 -10.40
C PHE A 137 -0.62 31.85 -10.49
N LYS A 138 -0.09 32.30 -9.34
CA LYS A 138 1.33 32.72 -9.23
C LYS A 138 2.00 31.95 -8.07
N PRO A 139 3.08 31.23 -8.35
CA PRO A 139 3.87 30.60 -7.28
C PRO A 139 4.58 31.68 -6.44
N VAL A 140 4.80 31.36 -5.16
CA VAL A 140 5.49 32.24 -4.20
C VAL A 140 7.01 31.99 -4.26
N GLY A 141 7.79 33.07 -4.27
CA GLY A 141 9.26 33.00 -4.26
C GLY A 141 9.90 33.93 -5.29
N GLN A 142 11.24 33.97 -5.29
CA GLN A 142 12.01 34.72 -6.29
C GLN A 142 12.52 33.76 -7.37
N GLY A 143 12.47 34.18 -8.64
CA GLY A 143 12.94 33.36 -9.76
C GLY A 143 12.10 32.12 -10.04
N VAL A 144 10.85 32.12 -9.59
CA VAL A 144 9.92 30.99 -9.77
C VAL A 144 9.23 30.97 -11.15
N GLU A 145 9.37 32.06 -11.93
CA GLU A 145 8.70 32.24 -13.22
C GLU A 145 9.06 31.17 -14.26
N GLY A 146 10.25 30.62 -14.14
CA GLY A 146 10.72 29.50 -14.98
C GLY A 146 10.48 28.13 -14.40
N GLY A 147 9.76 27.99 -13.29
CA GLY A 147 9.51 26.72 -12.64
C GLY A 147 8.26 25.99 -13.15
N ALA A 148 8.29 24.66 -13.11
CA ALA A 148 7.15 23.82 -13.52
C ALA A 148 6.05 23.72 -12.42
N PHE A 149 5.60 24.86 -11.92
CA PHE A 149 4.57 24.91 -10.88
C PHE A 149 3.19 24.63 -11.44
N PHE A 150 2.35 23.94 -10.66
CA PHE A 150 0.98 23.61 -11.02
C PHE A 150 0.06 23.84 -9.81
N GLN A 151 -1.06 24.50 -10.01
CA GLN A 151 -2.02 24.72 -8.93
C GLN A 151 -2.75 23.42 -8.59
N PRO A 152 -2.95 23.08 -7.29
CA PRO A 152 -3.85 22.00 -6.94
C PRO A 152 -5.21 22.15 -7.61
N THR A 153 -5.68 21.11 -8.27
CA THR A 153 -6.87 21.14 -9.11
C THR A 153 -7.86 20.06 -8.65
N LEU A 154 -9.06 20.49 -8.27
CA LEU A 154 -10.16 19.62 -7.87
C LEU A 154 -11.25 19.66 -8.94
N LEU A 155 -11.62 18.49 -9.42
CA LEU A 155 -12.70 18.30 -10.40
C LEU A 155 -13.90 17.61 -9.74
N LEU A 156 -15.06 17.72 -10.35
CA LEU A 156 -16.29 17.03 -9.96
C LEU A 156 -16.92 16.35 -11.17
N CYS A 157 -17.08 15.05 -11.11
CA CYS A 157 -17.84 14.28 -12.09
C CYS A 157 -19.21 13.92 -11.50
N GLN A 158 -20.28 14.55 -11.98
CA GLN A 158 -21.66 14.36 -11.47
C GLN A 158 -22.23 12.97 -11.76
N LYS A 159 -21.78 12.31 -12.84
CA LYS A 159 -22.28 11.00 -13.29
C LYS A 159 -21.12 10.02 -13.50
N PRO A 160 -20.38 9.68 -12.43
CA PRO A 160 -19.13 8.93 -12.58
C PRO A 160 -19.32 7.51 -13.11
N LEU A 161 -20.45 6.84 -12.88
CA LEU A 161 -20.72 5.52 -13.46
C LEU A 161 -20.90 5.54 -14.98
N HIS A 162 -21.23 6.70 -15.56
CA HIS A 162 -21.46 6.87 -16.99
C HIS A 162 -20.36 7.68 -17.69
N THR A 163 -19.19 7.82 -17.04
CA THR A 163 -18.09 8.64 -17.53
C THR A 163 -16.80 7.83 -17.47
N ASP A 164 -16.25 7.46 -18.62
CA ASP A 164 -15.05 6.60 -18.69
C ASP A 164 -13.78 7.40 -18.36
N SER A 165 -13.65 8.61 -18.88
CA SER A 165 -12.42 9.42 -18.79
C SER A 165 -11.90 9.60 -17.36
N VAL A 166 -12.79 9.77 -16.37
CA VAL A 166 -12.39 9.93 -14.96
C VAL A 166 -11.85 8.64 -14.31
N HIS A 167 -12.01 7.52 -15.00
CA HIS A 167 -11.49 6.22 -14.58
C HIS A 167 -10.33 5.74 -15.47
N ASP A 168 -10.05 6.41 -16.57
CA ASP A 168 -9.02 6.01 -17.54
C ASP A 168 -7.84 6.98 -17.56
N VAL A 169 -8.09 8.28 -17.35
CA VAL A 169 -7.06 9.32 -17.46
C VAL A 169 -6.41 9.58 -16.11
N GLU A 170 -5.12 9.29 -15.98
CA GLU A 170 -4.30 9.71 -14.85
C GLU A 170 -3.61 11.03 -15.14
N ALA A 171 -3.94 12.09 -14.38
CA ALA A 171 -3.18 13.33 -14.33
C ALA A 171 -2.13 13.21 -13.21
N PHE A 172 -0.87 12.91 -13.57
CA PHE A 172 0.21 12.65 -12.60
C PHE A 172 0.75 13.95 -12.00
N GLY A 173 -0.13 14.62 -11.24
CA GLY A 173 0.11 15.91 -10.61
C GLY A 173 -0.87 16.15 -9.45
N PRO A 174 -1.02 17.39 -8.95
CA PRO A 174 -1.86 17.72 -7.81
C PRO A 174 -3.36 17.80 -8.21
N VAL A 175 -3.87 16.68 -8.74
CA VAL A 175 -5.22 16.60 -9.32
C VAL A 175 -6.01 15.46 -8.69
N SER A 176 -7.26 15.73 -8.31
CA SER A 176 -8.23 14.72 -7.87
C SER A 176 -9.64 15.04 -8.37
N THR A 177 -10.46 14.00 -8.53
CA THR A 177 -11.85 14.12 -8.99
C THR A 177 -12.81 13.63 -7.92
N LEU A 178 -13.76 14.49 -7.50
CA LEU A 178 -14.90 14.12 -6.68
C LEU A 178 -15.89 13.31 -7.50
N MET A 179 -16.40 12.23 -6.91
CA MET A 179 -17.34 11.29 -7.52
C MET A 179 -18.45 10.96 -6.53
N PRO A 180 -19.67 11.50 -6.69
CA PRO A 180 -20.79 11.17 -5.83
C PRO A 180 -21.32 9.77 -6.11
N TYR A 181 -21.84 9.12 -5.04
CA TYR A 181 -22.52 7.83 -5.13
C TYR A 181 -23.79 7.78 -4.27
N ASP A 182 -24.71 6.87 -4.59
CA ASP A 182 -26.03 6.73 -3.93
C ASP A 182 -26.16 5.40 -3.14
N GLY A 183 -25.07 4.82 -2.68
CA GLY A 183 -25.04 3.62 -1.85
C GLY A 183 -23.72 2.92 -1.95
N ILE A 184 -23.32 2.18 -0.91
CA ILE A 184 -21.98 1.58 -0.81
C ILE A 184 -21.64 0.65 -1.99
N ASP A 185 -22.64 -0.01 -2.57
CA ASP A 185 -22.43 -0.87 -3.74
C ASP A 185 -22.05 -0.06 -4.98
N GLU A 186 -22.62 1.15 -5.15
CA GLU A 186 -22.22 2.05 -6.22
C GLU A 186 -20.78 2.57 -6.00
N ALA A 187 -20.41 2.88 -4.75
CA ALA A 187 -19.03 3.23 -4.42
C ALA A 187 -18.05 2.12 -4.79
N LEU A 188 -18.40 0.86 -4.55
CA LEU A 188 -17.59 -0.29 -4.95
C LEU A 188 -17.49 -0.45 -6.47
N GLN A 189 -18.59 -0.22 -7.21
CA GLN A 189 -18.57 -0.19 -8.68
C GLN A 189 -17.64 0.92 -9.20
N LEU A 190 -17.70 2.12 -8.61
CA LEU A 190 -16.79 3.21 -8.95
C LEU A 190 -15.33 2.86 -8.65
N ALA A 191 -15.06 2.23 -7.51
CA ALA A 191 -13.71 1.76 -7.20
C ALA A 191 -13.22 0.77 -8.26
N ALA A 192 -14.06 -0.20 -8.66
CA ALA A 192 -13.74 -1.23 -9.64
C ALA A 192 -13.40 -0.65 -11.03
N ARG A 193 -14.02 0.45 -11.43
CA ARG A 193 -13.74 1.11 -12.72
C ARG A 193 -12.30 1.63 -12.84
N GLY A 194 -11.55 1.74 -11.75
CA GLY A 194 -10.12 2.02 -11.79
C GLY A 194 -9.25 0.89 -12.35
N GLN A 195 -9.83 -0.31 -12.57
CA GLN A 195 -9.18 -1.46 -13.20
C GLN A 195 -7.90 -1.94 -12.49
N GLY A 196 -7.83 -1.71 -11.21
CA GLY A 196 -6.68 -2.01 -10.37
C GLY A 196 -5.91 -0.75 -9.96
N SER A 197 -5.44 -0.75 -8.72
CA SER A 197 -4.65 0.35 -8.17
C SER A 197 -3.74 -0.13 -7.04
N LEU A 198 -2.79 0.72 -6.66
CA LEU A 198 -1.83 0.41 -5.59
C LEU A 198 -2.50 0.44 -4.23
N VAL A 199 -3.40 1.41 -3.98
CA VAL A 199 -4.04 1.56 -2.69
C VAL A 199 -5.46 2.13 -2.81
N GLY A 200 -6.35 1.66 -1.93
CA GLY A 200 -7.64 2.27 -1.67
C GLY A 200 -7.78 2.62 -0.20
N THR A 201 -8.42 3.75 0.13
CA THR A 201 -8.79 4.09 1.51
C THR A 201 -10.31 4.04 1.66
N LEU A 202 -10.75 3.40 2.73
CA LEU A 202 -12.13 3.48 3.22
C LEU A 202 -12.13 4.25 4.53
N VAL A 203 -12.90 5.32 4.61
CA VAL A 203 -13.11 6.08 5.86
C VAL A 203 -14.47 5.72 6.41
N THR A 204 -14.52 5.07 7.57
CA THR A 204 -15.75 4.57 8.21
C THR A 204 -15.53 4.37 9.71
N GLN A 205 -16.59 4.50 10.49
CA GLN A 205 -16.66 4.14 11.90
C GLN A 205 -17.36 2.77 12.10
N ASP A 206 -17.98 2.24 11.04
CA ASP A 206 -18.77 1.01 11.12
C ASP A 206 -17.96 -0.20 10.61
N PRO A 207 -17.57 -1.14 11.50
CA PRO A 207 -16.86 -2.35 11.11
C PRO A 207 -17.68 -3.26 10.19
N GLN A 208 -19.01 -3.16 10.16
CA GLN A 208 -19.85 -3.94 9.25
C GLN A 208 -19.73 -3.41 7.81
N ILE A 209 -19.65 -2.10 7.64
CA ILE A 209 -19.35 -1.49 6.33
C ILE A 209 -17.96 -1.91 5.86
N ALA A 210 -16.95 -1.83 6.73
CA ALA A 210 -15.62 -2.30 6.41
C ALA A 210 -15.59 -3.79 6.01
N ALA A 211 -16.27 -4.66 6.76
CA ALA A 211 -16.37 -6.08 6.48
C ALA A 211 -17.07 -6.39 5.14
N ARG A 212 -18.03 -5.54 4.72
CA ARG A 212 -18.69 -5.65 3.41
C ARG A 212 -17.80 -5.16 2.26
N VAL A 213 -17.06 -4.09 2.46
CA VAL A 213 -16.22 -3.45 1.43
C VAL A 213 -14.95 -4.24 1.14
N ILE A 214 -14.27 -4.71 2.18
CA ILE A 214 -12.95 -5.36 2.07
C ILE A 214 -12.92 -6.51 1.06
N PRO A 215 -13.83 -7.51 1.08
CA PRO A 215 -13.75 -8.65 0.18
C PRO A 215 -13.84 -8.26 -1.31
N VAL A 216 -14.61 -7.22 -1.62
CA VAL A 216 -14.79 -6.73 -2.99
C VAL A 216 -13.62 -5.85 -3.41
N ALA A 217 -13.22 -4.92 -2.55
CA ALA A 217 -12.16 -3.96 -2.84
C ALA A 217 -10.75 -4.61 -2.85
N ALA A 218 -10.54 -5.70 -2.09
CA ALA A 218 -9.25 -6.38 -2.01
C ALA A 218 -8.74 -6.90 -3.36
N ALA A 219 -9.64 -7.32 -4.25
CA ALA A 219 -9.27 -7.77 -5.59
C ALA A 219 -8.81 -6.63 -6.51
N LEU A 220 -9.10 -5.39 -6.15
CA LEU A 220 -8.90 -4.20 -6.98
C LEU A 220 -7.73 -3.33 -6.52
N HIS A 221 -7.20 -3.58 -5.32
CA HIS A 221 -6.19 -2.74 -4.70
C HIS A 221 -5.06 -3.59 -4.12
N GLY A 222 -3.83 -3.15 -4.28
CA GLY A 222 -2.68 -3.81 -3.66
C GLY A 222 -2.69 -3.70 -2.14
N ARG A 223 -3.25 -2.59 -1.62
CA ARG A 223 -3.43 -2.34 -0.18
C ARG A 223 -4.76 -1.63 0.07
N LEU A 224 -5.44 -2.03 1.13
CA LEU A 224 -6.59 -1.30 1.67
C LEU A 224 -6.20 -0.64 2.99
N HIS A 225 -6.47 0.64 3.10
CA HIS A 225 -6.30 1.45 4.31
C HIS A 225 -7.69 1.75 4.86
N ILE A 226 -8.03 1.16 6.01
CA ILE A 226 -9.26 1.48 6.74
C ILE A 226 -8.90 2.58 7.73
N LEU A 227 -9.55 3.71 7.62
CA LEU A 227 -9.24 4.91 8.39
C LEU A 227 -10.43 5.32 9.25
N ASP A 228 -10.20 5.34 10.54
CA ASP A 228 -11.03 5.91 11.58
C ASP A 228 -10.16 6.78 12.52
N ARG A 229 -10.75 7.37 13.55
CA ARG A 229 -10.02 8.20 14.51
C ARG A 229 -8.96 7.45 15.30
N GLU A 230 -9.15 6.16 15.55
CA GLU A 230 -8.17 5.33 16.27
C GLU A 230 -6.97 5.04 15.37
N ALA A 231 -7.23 4.58 14.14
CA ALA A 231 -6.17 4.34 13.17
C ALA A 231 -5.37 5.61 12.83
N ALA A 232 -6.02 6.79 12.83
CA ALA A 232 -5.39 8.06 12.50
C ALA A 232 -4.27 8.46 13.46
N VAL A 233 -4.26 7.99 14.71
CA VAL A 233 -3.25 8.32 15.72
C VAL A 233 -1.88 7.79 15.32
N GLU A 234 -1.81 6.57 14.77
CA GLU A 234 -0.56 5.89 14.43
C GLU A 234 -0.43 5.56 12.93
N SER A 235 -1.40 5.96 12.11
CA SER A 235 -1.42 5.67 10.69
C SER A 235 -0.27 6.33 9.94
N THR A 236 0.36 5.58 9.06
CA THR A 236 1.31 6.12 8.07
C THR A 236 0.58 6.83 6.92
N GLY A 237 -0.76 6.72 6.85
CA GLY A 237 -1.64 7.31 5.85
C GLY A 237 -1.76 6.49 4.56
N HIS A 238 -2.59 7.02 3.66
CA HIS A 238 -2.90 6.39 2.37
C HIS A 238 -1.65 6.05 1.56
N GLY A 239 -0.70 6.96 1.50
CA GLY A 239 0.45 6.88 0.60
C GLY A 239 1.66 6.10 1.13
N SER A 240 1.65 5.61 2.37
CA SER A 240 2.84 5.04 3.01
C SER A 240 2.50 3.71 3.71
N PRO A 241 2.80 2.56 3.10
CA PRO A 241 2.56 1.26 3.75
C PRO A 241 3.51 1.05 4.93
N LEU A 242 3.09 0.23 5.89
CA LEU A 242 3.97 -0.26 6.94
C LEU A 242 5.03 -1.20 6.32
N PRO A 243 6.29 -1.16 6.78
CA PRO A 243 7.40 -1.94 6.21
C PRO A 243 7.15 -3.46 6.12
N PRO A 244 6.43 -4.10 7.07
CA PRO A 244 6.21 -5.55 7.01
C PRO A 244 5.13 -5.97 6.01
N LEU A 245 4.33 -5.03 5.50
CA LEU A 245 3.25 -5.36 4.57
C LEU A 245 3.78 -5.85 3.23
N LYS A 246 3.18 -6.93 2.74
CA LYS A 246 3.39 -7.44 1.39
C LYS A 246 2.23 -7.00 0.54
N HIS A 247 2.51 -6.18 -0.45
CA HIS A 247 1.48 -5.62 -1.33
C HIS A 247 2.06 -5.41 -2.73
N GLY A 248 1.20 -5.16 -3.66
CA GLY A 248 1.53 -4.80 -5.04
C GLY A 248 0.36 -4.03 -5.61
N GLY A 249 0.21 -3.96 -6.91
CA GLY A 249 -0.91 -3.32 -7.56
C GLY A 249 -1.50 -4.20 -8.65
N PRO A 250 -2.76 -4.68 -8.53
CA PRO A 250 -3.39 -5.48 -9.56
C PRO A 250 -3.72 -4.66 -10.82
N GLY A 251 -4.00 -5.35 -11.92
CA GLY A 251 -4.52 -4.77 -13.15
C GLY A 251 -3.59 -3.72 -13.75
N ARG A 252 -4.14 -2.52 -14.03
CA ARG A 252 -3.39 -1.42 -14.65
C ARG A 252 -2.21 -0.92 -13.82
N ALA A 253 -2.21 -1.17 -12.51
CA ALA A 253 -1.07 -0.84 -11.65
C ALA A 253 0.16 -1.72 -11.89
N GLY A 254 0.10 -2.63 -12.85
CA GLY A 254 1.24 -3.40 -13.35
C GLY A 254 1.25 -4.87 -12.96
N GLY A 255 0.49 -5.29 -11.95
CA GLY A 255 0.43 -6.67 -11.46
C GLY A 255 1.67 -7.12 -10.70
N GLY A 256 2.61 -6.22 -10.43
CA GLY A 256 3.82 -6.51 -9.70
C GLY A 256 3.66 -6.41 -8.18
N GLU A 257 4.59 -7.01 -7.45
CA GLU A 257 4.72 -6.84 -6.01
C GLU A 257 5.61 -5.62 -5.71
N GLU A 258 5.30 -4.88 -4.66
CA GLU A 258 6.20 -3.85 -4.14
C GLU A 258 7.48 -4.50 -3.60
N LEU A 259 8.59 -4.24 -4.29
CA LEU A 259 9.87 -4.89 -4.04
C LEU A 259 10.80 -4.00 -3.22
N GLY A 260 10.77 -4.14 -1.89
CA GLY A 260 11.69 -3.47 -0.97
C GLY A 260 12.73 -4.42 -0.37
N GLY A 261 13.96 -3.94 -0.17
CA GLY A 261 15.02 -4.65 0.55
C GLY A 261 15.32 -6.05 0.01
N ILE A 262 15.42 -7.04 0.89
CA ILE A 262 15.75 -8.43 0.54
C ILE A 262 14.72 -9.09 -0.38
N ARG A 263 13.47 -8.61 -0.42
CA ARG A 263 12.45 -9.13 -1.34
C ARG A 263 12.81 -8.86 -2.80
N ALA A 264 13.33 -7.68 -3.10
CA ALA A 264 13.79 -7.33 -4.45
C ALA A 264 14.91 -8.28 -4.91
N VAL A 265 15.88 -8.54 -4.03
CA VAL A 265 16.97 -9.50 -4.32
C VAL A 265 16.40 -10.88 -4.61
N LYS A 266 15.56 -11.41 -3.72
CA LYS A 266 14.95 -12.74 -3.89
C LYS A 266 14.07 -12.88 -5.12
N HIS A 267 13.38 -11.80 -5.51
CA HIS A 267 12.54 -11.79 -6.71
C HIS A 267 13.35 -11.98 -8.00
N LEU A 268 14.55 -11.38 -8.04
CA LEU A 268 15.43 -11.44 -9.21
C LEU A 268 16.36 -12.69 -9.22
N MET A 269 16.35 -13.48 -8.15
CA MET A 269 17.15 -14.70 -8.05
C MET A 269 16.42 -15.90 -8.67
N GLN A 270 17.18 -16.79 -9.31
CA GLN A 270 16.68 -18.08 -9.73
C GLN A 270 16.42 -18.97 -8.50
N ARG A 271 15.26 -19.58 -8.44
CA ARG A 271 14.91 -20.59 -7.43
C ARG A 271 15.16 -21.97 -8.00
N THR A 272 15.97 -22.78 -7.28
CA THR A 272 16.25 -24.16 -7.65
C THR A 272 15.90 -25.05 -6.47
N ALA A 273 15.07 -26.06 -6.71
CA ALA A 273 14.77 -27.08 -5.70
C ALA A 273 15.92 -28.11 -5.68
N LEU A 274 16.42 -28.40 -4.48
CA LEU A 274 17.38 -29.47 -4.25
C LEU A 274 16.63 -30.72 -3.76
N GLN A 275 16.91 -31.85 -4.39
CA GLN A 275 16.37 -33.15 -4.00
C GLN A 275 17.51 -34.15 -3.83
N GLY A 276 17.53 -34.85 -2.70
CA GLY A 276 18.56 -35.82 -2.39
C GLY A 276 18.23 -36.56 -1.09
N SER A 277 19.15 -37.40 -0.64
CA SER A 277 19.01 -38.02 0.69
C SER A 277 19.10 -36.92 1.78
N PRO A 278 18.41 -37.10 2.92
CA PRO A 278 18.49 -36.13 4.02
C PRO A 278 19.94 -35.82 4.45
N THR A 279 20.81 -36.84 4.49
CA THR A 279 22.22 -36.69 4.83
C THR A 279 22.96 -35.80 3.83
N MET A 280 22.73 -36.01 2.52
CA MET A 280 23.38 -35.21 1.48
C MET A 280 22.87 -33.76 1.51
N ILE A 281 21.55 -33.56 1.65
CA ILE A 281 20.96 -32.21 1.72
C ILE A 281 21.48 -31.46 2.94
N ALA A 282 21.51 -32.10 4.11
CA ALA A 282 22.08 -31.49 5.33
C ALA A 282 23.54 -31.07 5.12
N ALA A 283 24.35 -31.92 4.50
CA ALA A 283 25.78 -31.64 4.24
C ALA A 283 25.99 -30.47 3.27
N VAL A 284 25.11 -30.33 2.25
CA VAL A 284 25.24 -29.28 1.23
C VAL A 284 24.67 -27.92 1.71
N THR A 285 23.56 -27.94 2.45
CA THR A 285 22.87 -26.72 2.88
C THR A 285 23.42 -26.16 4.20
N GLY A 286 24.09 -26.96 4.99
CA GLY A 286 24.48 -26.62 6.35
C GLY A 286 23.32 -26.61 7.34
N GLU A 287 22.15 -27.16 6.96
CA GLU A 287 20.95 -27.23 7.81
C GLU A 287 20.60 -28.67 8.14
N TYR A 288 20.26 -28.97 9.42
CA TYR A 288 19.80 -30.29 9.79
C TYR A 288 18.52 -30.69 9.08
N MET A 289 18.52 -31.87 8.47
CA MET A 289 17.34 -32.46 7.83
C MET A 289 16.88 -33.70 8.61
N ARG A 290 15.60 -33.78 8.93
CA ARG A 290 15.05 -34.97 9.60
C ARG A 290 15.33 -36.22 8.77
N GLY A 291 15.94 -37.24 9.41
CA GLY A 291 16.36 -38.48 8.76
C GLY A 291 17.80 -38.45 8.20
N ALA A 292 18.49 -37.31 8.35
CA ALA A 292 19.93 -37.29 8.08
C ALA A 292 20.69 -38.19 9.05
N LYS A 293 21.82 -38.76 8.59
CA LYS A 293 22.68 -39.57 9.43
C LYS A 293 23.21 -38.71 10.58
N LEU A 294 23.03 -39.22 11.80
CA LEU A 294 23.55 -38.56 13.00
C LEU A 294 25.00 -38.96 13.21
N ILE A 295 25.79 -38.03 13.71
CA ILE A 295 27.17 -38.23 14.13
C ILE A 295 27.15 -38.33 15.66
N GLU A 296 27.43 -39.51 16.18
CA GLU A 296 27.57 -39.70 17.63
C GLU A 296 28.91 -39.15 18.10
N THR A 297 28.91 -38.42 19.19
CA THR A 297 30.10 -37.86 19.82
C THR A 297 30.16 -38.21 21.30
N GLU A 298 31.32 -38.58 21.77
CA GLU A 298 31.59 -38.89 23.19
C GLU A 298 31.76 -37.63 24.03
N VAL A 299 32.06 -36.49 23.39
CA VAL A 299 32.26 -35.21 24.08
C VAL A 299 30.94 -34.46 24.17
N HIS A 300 30.50 -34.21 25.41
CA HIS A 300 29.27 -33.47 25.64
C HIS A 300 29.32 -32.09 24.97
N PRO A 301 28.28 -31.67 24.22
CA PRO A 301 28.25 -30.37 23.50
C PRO A 301 28.62 -29.17 24.38
N PHE A 302 28.24 -29.15 25.66
CA PHE A 302 28.57 -28.06 26.60
C PHE A 302 30.06 -27.95 26.97
N ARG A 303 30.91 -28.85 26.49
CA ARG A 303 32.36 -28.81 26.63
C ARG A 303 33.09 -28.38 25.38
N ARG A 304 32.34 -27.89 24.38
CA ARG A 304 32.90 -27.41 23.12
C ARG A 304 32.44 -25.97 22.85
N TYR A 305 33.23 -25.26 22.06
CA TYR A 305 32.82 -23.98 21.53
C TYR A 305 31.82 -24.19 20.39
N PHE A 306 31.02 -23.15 20.10
CA PHE A 306 30.01 -23.22 19.05
C PHE A 306 30.59 -23.59 17.68
N GLU A 307 31.77 -23.07 17.37
CA GLU A 307 32.50 -23.30 16.11
C GLU A 307 33.01 -24.74 15.94
N GLU A 308 33.08 -25.54 17.04
CA GLU A 308 33.48 -26.93 17.03
C GLU A 308 32.31 -27.89 16.84
N LEU A 309 31.06 -27.36 16.89
CA LEU A 309 29.86 -28.17 16.71
C LEU A 309 29.64 -28.45 15.22
N GLN A 310 29.28 -29.68 14.88
CA GLN A 310 28.99 -30.09 13.52
C GLN A 310 27.51 -30.46 13.36
N ILE A 311 26.98 -30.15 12.18
CA ILE A 311 25.58 -30.49 11.85
C ILE A 311 25.48 -32.02 11.76
N GLY A 312 24.45 -32.56 12.42
CA GLY A 312 24.23 -34.00 12.52
C GLY A 312 24.90 -34.67 13.72
N GLU A 313 25.68 -33.91 14.52
CA GLU A 313 26.17 -34.45 15.79
C GLU A 313 25.02 -34.73 16.76
N SER A 314 25.11 -35.80 17.46
CA SER A 314 24.14 -36.23 18.46
C SER A 314 24.81 -36.74 19.72
N LEU A 315 24.17 -36.54 20.84
CA LEU A 315 24.56 -37.09 22.13
C LEU A 315 23.37 -37.88 22.69
N LEU A 316 23.65 -39.13 23.07
CA LEU A 316 22.67 -39.95 23.78
C LEU A 316 22.75 -39.64 25.28
N THR A 317 21.73 -39.00 25.85
CA THR A 317 21.65 -38.79 27.30
C THR A 317 21.08 -40.01 28.02
N HIS A 318 21.27 -40.09 29.32
CA HIS A 318 20.61 -41.11 30.13
C HIS A 318 19.06 -40.90 30.06
N ARG A 319 18.31 -41.97 30.12
CA ARG A 319 16.85 -41.98 30.13
C ARG A 319 16.33 -41.83 31.54
N ARG A 320 15.21 -41.10 31.69
CA ARG A 320 14.42 -41.08 32.92
C ARG A 320 12.93 -41.09 32.57
N THR A 321 12.19 -41.69 33.46
CA THR A 321 10.73 -41.59 33.39
C THR A 321 10.31 -40.23 33.97
N VAL A 322 9.46 -39.49 33.25
CA VAL A 322 8.80 -38.30 33.75
C VAL A 322 7.49 -38.75 34.39
N GLY A 323 7.35 -38.55 35.69
CA GLY A 323 6.13 -38.87 36.45
C GLY A 323 5.35 -37.62 36.80
N GLU A 324 4.17 -37.81 37.36
CA GLU A 324 3.30 -36.69 37.80
C GLU A 324 4.01 -35.73 38.75
N ALA A 325 4.83 -36.25 39.65
CA ALA A 325 5.61 -35.43 40.57
C ALA A 325 6.57 -34.46 39.84
N ASP A 326 7.14 -34.86 38.70
CA ASP A 326 7.97 -33.99 37.89
C ASP A 326 7.17 -32.84 37.23
N ILE A 327 5.97 -33.15 36.78
CA ILE A 327 5.05 -32.18 36.19
C ILE A 327 4.66 -31.13 37.24
N VAL A 328 4.25 -31.59 38.42
CA VAL A 328 3.88 -30.72 39.54
C VAL A 328 5.04 -29.85 39.99
N ALA A 329 6.26 -30.46 40.12
CA ALA A 329 7.47 -29.71 40.47
C ALA A 329 7.82 -28.65 39.42
N PHE A 330 7.70 -28.98 38.12
CA PHE A 330 7.94 -28.03 37.03
C PHE A 330 6.89 -26.89 37.01
N GLY A 331 5.60 -27.22 37.21
CA GLY A 331 4.56 -26.21 37.36
C GLY A 331 4.85 -25.25 38.51
N GLY A 332 5.28 -25.77 39.67
CA GLY A 332 5.67 -24.93 40.81
C GLY A 332 6.87 -24.02 40.54
N LEU A 333 7.82 -24.49 39.73
CA LEU A 333 9.01 -23.72 39.34
C LEU A 333 8.71 -22.68 38.25
N SER A 334 7.94 -23.03 37.24
CA SER A 334 7.63 -22.21 36.08
C SER A 334 6.45 -21.26 36.29
N GLY A 335 5.56 -21.56 37.24
CA GLY A 335 4.27 -20.90 37.39
C GLY A 335 3.22 -21.31 36.34
N ASP A 336 3.52 -22.33 35.53
CA ASP A 336 2.63 -22.82 34.49
C ASP A 336 1.71 -23.92 35.05
N TYR A 337 0.55 -23.49 35.54
CA TYR A 337 -0.53 -24.35 36.03
C TYR A 337 -1.65 -24.49 34.99
N PHE A 338 -1.33 -24.46 33.71
CA PHE A 338 -2.33 -24.60 32.66
C PHE A 338 -3.07 -25.94 32.80
N TYR A 339 -4.40 -25.92 32.71
CA TYR A 339 -5.26 -27.07 33.01
C TYR A 339 -4.91 -28.33 32.20
N MET A 340 -4.45 -28.18 30.94
CA MET A 340 -4.02 -29.31 30.10
C MET A 340 -2.83 -30.09 30.66
N HIS A 341 -2.09 -29.54 31.61
CA HIS A 341 -0.95 -30.20 32.27
C HIS A 341 -1.32 -30.86 33.58
N PHE A 342 -2.46 -30.48 34.20
CA PHE A 342 -2.83 -30.85 35.56
C PHE A 342 -4.23 -31.46 35.71
N ASP A 343 -5.04 -31.49 34.66
CA ASP A 343 -6.42 -32.01 34.69
C ASP A 343 -6.51 -33.34 33.93
N GLU A 344 -6.99 -34.39 34.59
CA GLU A 344 -7.19 -35.71 33.97
C GLU A 344 -8.36 -35.73 32.95
N ILE A 345 -9.22 -34.70 32.96
CA ILE A 345 -10.46 -34.63 32.17
C ILE A 345 -10.26 -33.65 30.95
N ALA A 346 -9.19 -32.92 30.91
CA ALA A 346 -8.93 -31.90 29.86
C ALA A 346 -8.48 -32.49 28.52
#